data_da0e0df72e29021d532e4323cd342ffb
#
_entry.id   da0e0df72e29021d532e4323cd342ffb
#
_cell.length_a   1.000
_cell.length_b   1.000
_cell.length_c   1.000
_cell.angle_alpha   90.00
_cell.angle_beta   90.00
_cell.angle_gamma   90.00
#
_symmetry.space_group_name_H-M   'P 1'
#
loop_
_entity.id
_entity.type
_entity.pdbx_description
1 polymer ?
#
loop_
_entity_poly.entity_id
_entity_poly.type
_entity_poly.pdbx_seq_one_letter_code
_entity_poly.pdbx_strand_id
1 'polypeptide(L)'
;MRLTHLSICNFRGIASLSLTLGSESLLLVGANGAGKSAVLTAAAKAFGVDRGMSVEDFVDPSQPVEITATLSDLGSLVGDFNAQAAFGPGGPTVTLGVHASVDGPEVEVVHGFPSATWSRASRAQLRALPVLSLSAARDHARLLRLTGSTSLMAKLITELDLSAPLDTAGQAVAQAAADLVQAQPLQDLLASGSAELTEVLADAGSSAFALGSGPPLEMLRELQLTLGYGGRRAAIGHQPSGLAHLAVFAIALVAMQRQPGSVVLVDEPELSLHPHAQRALIGRLRGSDAQLLIATHSAHALARLDLRQTVRLQSGPAGTTAHKASHVSDVEERRLARYATADLTEAFFASTAVLVEGVSDRLALRIAAETLGVDLDSRGVSIVELNGAGLFATMLELLGMSGLGIRVIGLCDADHEQQWAGAVLGPGVYNGDRAVLAQHEVYVFDPDIEGALVDALGEQRVEAVIAADGEAQGLAAFRQQPSQQQYSPREQLVRFVKKGKARWPPMLMGDMADTEVPHVIRDLINSV
;
A
#
# COMPACT_ATOMS: atom_id res chain seq x y z
N MET A 1 6.67 -21.73 -6.30
CA MET A 1 7.19 -21.36 -4.97
C MET A 1 6.22 -20.39 -4.30
N ARG A 2 6.02 -20.51 -2.97
CA ARG A 2 5.15 -19.60 -2.19
C ARG A 2 5.83 -19.22 -0.87
N LEU A 3 5.76 -17.95 -0.50
CA LEU A 3 6.15 -17.46 0.81
C LEU A 3 4.99 -17.69 1.78
N THR A 4 5.20 -18.49 2.82
CA THR A 4 4.15 -18.85 3.81
C THR A 4 4.33 -18.14 5.15
N HIS A 5 5.55 -17.78 5.48
CA HIS A 5 5.84 -17.10 6.74
C HIS A 5 7.01 -16.12 6.57
N LEU A 6 6.89 -14.93 7.17
CA LEU A 6 7.94 -13.93 7.22
C LEU A 6 8.08 -13.46 8.67
N SER A 7 9.25 -13.65 9.27
CA SER A 7 9.58 -13.13 10.60
C SER A 7 10.67 -12.08 10.49
N ILE A 8 10.51 -10.99 11.20
CA ILE A 8 11.40 -9.83 11.20
C ILE A 8 11.67 -9.45 12.64
N CYS A 9 12.94 -9.42 13.04
CA CYS A 9 13.36 -8.98 14.36
C CYS A 9 14.44 -7.90 14.23
N ASN A 10 14.29 -6.83 15.01
CA ASN A 10 15.26 -5.76 15.17
C ASN A 10 15.63 -5.01 13.87
N PHE A 11 14.69 -4.85 12.93
CA PHE A 11 14.95 -4.27 11.62
C PHE A 11 14.19 -2.96 11.40
N ARG A 12 14.88 -1.85 11.18
CA ARG A 12 14.35 -0.48 10.99
C ARG A 12 13.34 -0.14 12.09
N GLY A 13 12.13 0.29 11.81
CA GLY A 13 11.09 0.55 12.83
C GLY A 13 10.42 -0.71 13.42
N ILE A 14 10.87 -1.92 13.07
CA ILE A 14 10.24 -3.18 13.46
C ILE A 14 11.08 -3.87 14.54
N ALA A 15 10.63 -3.81 15.79
CA ALA A 15 11.28 -4.52 16.88
C ALA A 15 11.08 -6.05 16.73
N SER A 16 9.84 -6.48 16.51
CA SER A 16 9.49 -7.86 16.20
C SER A 16 8.17 -7.91 15.43
N LEU A 17 8.12 -8.66 14.35
CA LEU A 17 6.93 -8.85 13.52
C LEU A 17 6.92 -10.26 12.92
N SER A 18 5.79 -10.95 13.03
CA SER A 18 5.58 -12.26 12.44
C SER A 18 4.33 -12.22 11.57
N LEU A 19 4.50 -12.55 10.30
CA LEU A 19 3.42 -12.57 9.31
C LEU A 19 3.25 -13.98 8.76
N THR A 20 2.08 -14.56 8.99
CA THR A 20 1.66 -15.80 8.32
C THR A 20 0.89 -15.44 7.05
N LEU A 21 1.40 -15.88 5.91
CA LEU A 21 0.83 -15.67 4.61
C LEU A 21 0.15 -16.97 4.13
N GLY A 22 -1.02 -16.83 3.52
CA GLY A 22 -1.60 -17.94 2.74
C GLY A 22 -0.86 -18.11 1.41
N SER A 23 -1.36 -19.03 0.57
CA SER A 23 -0.88 -19.16 -0.82
C SER A 23 -1.19 -17.94 -1.69
N GLU A 24 -1.98 -17.03 -1.19
CA GLU A 24 -2.48 -15.84 -1.87
C GLU A 24 -1.55 -14.63 -1.69
N SER A 25 -1.85 -13.57 -2.44
CA SER A 25 -1.13 -12.30 -2.34
C SER A 25 -1.40 -11.59 -1.00
N LEU A 26 -0.50 -10.72 -0.57
CA LEU A 26 -0.61 -9.93 0.66
C LEU A 26 -0.61 -8.45 0.34
N LEU A 27 -1.54 -7.71 0.96
CA LEU A 27 -1.65 -6.27 0.88
C LEU A 27 -1.22 -5.64 2.20
N LEU A 28 -0.22 -4.80 2.16
CA LEU A 28 0.24 -4.05 3.31
C LEU A 28 -0.33 -2.63 3.23
N VAL A 29 -1.15 -2.27 4.20
CA VAL A 29 -1.72 -0.93 4.36
C VAL A 29 -1.35 -0.34 5.72
N GLY A 30 -1.67 0.92 5.94
CA GLY A 30 -1.40 1.64 7.20
C GLY A 30 -0.86 3.04 6.95
N ALA A 31 -0.74 3.83 8.00
CA ALA A 31 -0.24 5.19 7.95
C ALA A 31 1.20 5.29 7.38
N ASN A 32 1.62 6.52 7.06
CA ASN A 32 3.01 6.79 6.72
C ASN A 32 3.91 6.41 7.91
N GLY A 33 5.03 5.78 7.64
CA GLY A 33 5.94 5.33 8.70
C GLY A 33 5.52 4.04 9.44
N ALA A 34 4.39 3.41 9.09
CA ALA A 34 3.92 2.18 9.76
C ALA A 34 4.79 0.93 9.49
N GLY A 35 5.83 1.03 8.66
CA GLY A 35 6.75 -0.07 8.40
C GLY A 35 6.47 -0.88 7.13
N LYS A 36 5.53 -0.48 6.26
CA LYS A 36 5.17 -1.21 5.03
C LYS A 36 6.38 -1.49 4.13
N SER A 37 7.11 -0.45 3.74
CA SER A 37 8.33 -0.57 2.92
C SER A 37 9.45 -1.33 3.66
N ALA A 38 9.50 -1.23 5.01
CA ALA A 38 10.45 -2.00 5.81
C ALA A 38 10.17 -3.51 5.72
N VAL A 39 8.90 -3.93 5.76
CA VAL A 39 8.51 -5.34 5.57
C VAL A 39 8.92 -5.85 4.19
N LEU A 40 8.65 -5.09 3.12
CA LEU A 40 9.06 -5.48 1.76
C LEU A 40 10.58 -5.53 1.61
N THR A 41 11.31 -4.56 2.19
CA THR A 41 12.76 -4.55 2.21
C THR A 41 13.32 -5.74 2.99
N ALA A 42 12.73 -6.07 4.14
CA ALA A 42 13.09 -7.23 4.93
C ALA A 42 12.92 -8.53 4.11
N ALA A 43 11.78 -8.69 3.41
CA ALA A 43 11.58 -9.82 2.51
C ALA A 43 12.63 -9.86 1.39
N ALA A 44 12.94 -8.74 0.75
CA ALA A 44 13.98 -8.66 -0.28
C ALA A 44 15.36 -9.05 0.26
N LYS A 45 15.68 -8.65 1.50
CA LYS A 45 16.93 -9.06 2.18
C LYS A 45 16.94 -10.56 2.50
N ALA A 46 15.85 -11.11 3.02
CA ALA A 46 15.75 -12.55 3.28
C ALA A 46 16.00 -13.39 2.02
N PHE A 47 15.51 -12.96 0.88
CA PHE A 47 15.74 -13.62 -0.41
C PHE A 47 17.11 -13.31 -1.05
N GLY A 48 17.93 -12.46 -0.44
CA GLY A 48 19.22 -12.06 -0.99
C GLY A 48 19.14 -11.22 -2.26
N VAL A 49 17.97 -10.62 -2.56
CA VAL A 49 17.79 -9.65 -3.66
C VAL A 49 18.45 -8.33 -3.32
N ASP A 50 18.26 -7.85 -2.09
CA ASP A 50 19.00 -6.76 -1.48
C ASP A 50 19.94 -7.31 -0.40
N ARG A 51 21.24 -7.12 -0.56
CA ARG A 51 22.26 -7.70 0.33
C ARG A 51 22.96 -6.69 1.24
N GLY A 52 22.78 -5.40 0.99
CA GLY A 52 23.36 -4.36 1.82
C GLY A 52 22.65 -4.25 3.17
N MET A 53 23.41 -4.00 4.24
CA MET A 53 22.88 -3.64 5.55
C MET A 53 23.81 -2.63 6.21
N SER A 54 23.24 -1.65 6.88
CA SER A 54 23.96 -0.62 7.63
C SER A 54 23.50 -0.60 9.09
N VAL A 55 24.23 0.07 9.95
CA VAL A 55 23.86 0.24 11.36
C VAL A 55 22.48 0.92 11.51
N GLU A 56 22.11 1.78 10.56
CA GLU A 56 20.80 2.46 10.53
C GLU A 56 19.61 1.50 10.29
N ASP A 57 19.88 0.29 9.80
CA ASP A 57 18.85 -0.74 9.61
C ASP A 57 18.49 -1.45 10.94
N PHE A 58 19.22 -1.22 12.04
CA PHE A 58 18.96 -1.83 13.34
C PHE A 58 18.06 -0.93 14.20
N VAL A 59 17.09 -1.53 14.90
CA VAL A 59 16.33 -0.84 15.97
C VAL A 59 17.25 -0.64 17.18
N ASP A 60 17.95 -1.71 17.56
CA ASP A 60 18.97 -1.72 18.62
C ASP A 60 20.25 -2.35 18.05
N PRO A 61 21.32 -1.55 17.83
CA PRO A 61 22.60 -2.06 17.33
C PRO A 61 23.30 -3.09 18.24
N SER A 62 22.91 -3.20 19.51
CA SER A 62 23.45 -4.20 20.44
C SER A 62 22.85 -5.61 20.24
N GLN A 63 21.77 -5.72 19.47
CA GLN A 63 21.08 -6.97 19.16
C GLN A 63 21.19 -7.29 17.68
N PRO A 64 21.23 -8.57 17.28
CA PRO A 64 21.26 -8.92 15.88
C PRO A 64 19.93 -8.59 15.18
N VAL A 65 20.01 -8.28 13.89
CA VAL A 65 18.86 -8.33 12.98
C VAL A 65 18.68 -9.77 12.53
N GLU A 66 17.46 -10.30 12.66
CA GLU A 66 17.09 -11.60 12.14
C GLU A 66 15.84 -11.49 11.28
N ILE A 67 15.95 -11.86 10.00
CA ILE A 67 14.83 -11.89 9.08
C ILE A 67 14.78 -13.28 8.46
N THR A 68 13.66 -13.97 8.61
CA THR A 68 13.47 -15.31 8.03
C THR A 68 12.23 -15.38 7.17
N ALA A 69 12.32 -16.09 6.05
CA ALA A 69 11.26 -16.35 5.09
C ALA A 69 11.11 -17.87 4.93
N THR A 70 9.91 -18.40 5.19
CA THR A 70 9.60 -19.82 4.98
C THR A 70 8.86 -19.97 3.66
N LEU A 71 9.36 -20.88 2.82
CA LEU A 71 8.88 -21.16 1.47
C LEU A 71 8.24 -22.53 1.42
N SER A 72 7.15 -22.65 0.67
CA SER A 72 6.50 -23.91 0.25
C SER A 72 6.35 -23.98 -1.27
N ASP A 73 5.76 -25.05 -1.77
CA ASP A 73 5.52 -25.25 -3.21
C ASP A 73 6.77 -25.01 -4.05
N LEU A 74 7.88 -25.58 -3.61
CA LEU A 74 9.21 -25.33 -4.18
C LEU A 74 9.36 -25.82 -5.62
N GLY A 75 8.53 -26.76 -6.08
CA GLY A 75 8.60 -27.32 -7.43
C GLY A 75 9.99 -27.85 -7.76
N SER A 76 10.58 -27.42 -8.87
CA SER A 76 11.94 -27.82 -9.28
C SER A 76 13.05 -27.34 -8.34
N LEU A 77 12.80 -26.32 -7.51
CA LEU A 77 13.76 -25.77 -6.54
C LEU A 77 14.09 -26.75 -5.40
N VAL A 78 13.28 -27.80 -5.18
CA VAL A 78 13.55 -28.82 -4.15
C VAL A 78 14.98 -29.39 -4.29
N GLY A 79 15.46 -29.59 -5.53
CA GLY A 79 16.81 -30.10 -5.79
C GLY A 79 17.91 -29.18 -5.27
N ASP A 80 17.73 -27.87 -5.41
CA ASP A 80 18.72 -26.85 -4.98
C ASP A 80 18.75 -26.67 -3.47
N PHE A 81 17.67 -27.05 -2.76
CA PHE A 81 17.49 -26.85 -1.32
C PHE A 81 17.29 -28.16 -0.54
N ASN A 82 17.52 -29.32 -1.14
CA ASN A 82 17.19 -30.61 -0.56
C ASN A 82 17.82 -30.85 0.84
N ALA A 83 19.04 -30.37 1.06
CA ALA A 83 19.75 -30.51 2.35
C ALA A 83 19.14 -29.62 3.47
N GLN A 84 18.36 -28.60 3.10
CA GLN A 84 17.76 -27.62 4.00
C GLN A 84 16.22 -27.74 4.08
N ALA A 85 15.63 -28.60 3.22
CA ALA A 85 14.21 -28.79 3.17
C ALA A 85 13.72 -29.61 4.37
N ALA A 86 12.70 -29.09 5.06
CA ALA A 86 11.91 -29.85 6.01
C ALA A 86 10.72 -30.49 5.28
N PHE A 87 10.53 -31.80 5.46
CA PHE A 87 9.46 -32.56 4.81
C PHE A 87 8.32 -32.79 5.81
N GLY A 88 7.15 -32.22 5.54
CA GLY A 88 5.94 -32.33 6.34
C GLY A 88 4.72 -32.78 5.54
N PRO A 89 3.54 -32.92 6.18
CA PRO A 89 2.28 -33.30 5.50
C PRO A 89 1.86 -32.35 4.37
N GLY A 90 2.29 -31.09 4.43
CA GLY A 90 2.03 -30.06 3.41
C GLY A 90 3.09 -29.99 2.30
N GLY A 91 4.01 -30.96 2.22
CA GLY A 91 5.12 -30.97 1.27
C GLY A 91 6.40 -30.36 1.82
N PRO A 92 7.46 -30.22 0.97
CA PRO A 92 8.74 -29.69 1.37
C PRO A 92 8.65 -28.17 1.62
N THR A 93 9.25 -27.73 2.74
CA THR A 93 9.41 -26.32 3.09
C THR A 93 10.88 -25.99 3.32
N VAL A 94 11.26 -24.77 2.99
CA VAL A 94 12.60 -24.23 3.27
C VAL A 94 12.46 -22.88 3.97
N THR A 95 13.18 -22.73 5.08
CA THR A 95 13.32 -21.43 5.75
C THR A 95 14.71 -20.90 5.45
N LEU A 96 14.78 -19.70 4.89
CA LEU A 96 16.02 -18.98 4.63
C LEU A 96 15.87 -17.53 5.10
N GLY A 97 16.99 -16.82 5.17
CA GLY A 97 16.92 -15.44 5.62
C GLY A 97 18.26 -14.74 5.68
N VAL A 98 18.31 -13.71 6.51
CA VAL A 98 19.49 -12.92 6.80
C VAL A 98 19.66 -12.74 8.31
N HIS A 99 20.86 -12.93 8.77
CA HIS A 99 21.33 -12.57 10.11
C HIS A 99 22.39 -11.49 9.97
N ALA A 100 22.26 -10.41 10.74
CA ALA A 100 23.27 -9.36 10.74
C ALA A 100 23.55 -8.92 12.17
N SER A 101 24.82 -8.63 12.44
CA SER A 101 25.31 -8.11 13.71
C SER A 101 26.32 -6.99 13.50
N VAL A 102 26.37 -6.05 14.43
CA VAL A 102 27.38 -4.98 14.44
C VAL A 102 28.62 -5.49 15.11
N ASP A 103 29.77 -5.48 14.40
CA ASP A 103 31.08 -5.79 14.94
C ASP A 103 32.01 -4.57 14.73
N GLY A 104 32.17 -3.79 15.79
CA GLY A 104 32.92 -2.53 15.74
C GLY A 104 32.29 -1.55 14.76
N PRO A 105 33.02 -1.05 13.74
CA PRO A 105 32.50 -0.11 12.72
C PRO A 105 31.78 -0.82 11.57
N GLU A 106 31.82 -2.14 11.48
CA GLU A 106 31.31 -2.92 10.36
C GLU A 106 30.04 -3.68 10.74
N VAL A 107 29.20 -3.98 9.75
CA VAL A 107 28.04 -4.86 9.89
C VAL A 107 28.36 -6.18 9.21
N GLU A 108 28.47 -7.25 10.01
CA GLU A 108 28.58 -8.59 9.46
C GLU A 108 27.19 -9.08 9.02
N VAL A 109 27.10 -9.56 7.76
CA VAL A 109 25.82 -10.03 7.17
C VAL A 109 25.98 -11.46 6.67
N VAL A 110 25.11 -12.34 7.12
CA VAL A 110 25.03 -13.75 6.69
C VAL A 110 23.67 -13.99 6.04
N HIS A 111 23.66 -14.26 4.74
CA HIS A 111 22.48 -14.76 4.04
C HIS A 111 22.52 -16.29 4.03
N GLY A 112 21.46 -16.94 4.48
CA GLY A 112 21.46 -18.38 4.55
C GLY A 112 20.28 -18.98 5.30
N PHE A 113 20.54 -20.06 6.01
CA PHE A 113 19.54 -20.87 6.66
C PHE A 113 19.68 -20.74 8.18
N PRO A 114 18.56 -20.46 8.90
CA PRO A 114 18.60 -20.36 10.35
C PRO A 114 18.98 -21.71 10.98
N SER A 115 19.99 -21.67 11.81
CA SER A 115 20.49 -22.77 12.63
C SER A 115 21.19 -22.15 13.84
N ALA A 116 21.75 -22.96 14.76
CA ALA A 116 22.46 -22.40 15.89
C ALA A 116 23.60 -21.43 15.50
N THR A 117 24.20 -21.60 14.33
CA THR A 117 25.32 -20.80 13.80
C THR A 117 25.08 -20.25 12.39
N TRP A 118 23.85 -20.14 11.92
CA TRP A 118 23.48 -19.69 10.56
C TRP A 118 24.39 -20.26 9.45
N SER A 119 23.89 -21.17 8.66
CA SER A 119 24.64 -21.72 7.52
C SER A 119 24.45 -20.87 6.27
N ARG A 120 25.57 -20.50 5.62
CA ARG A 120 25.53 -19.61 4.44
C ARG A 120 24.89 -20.29 3.22
N ALA A 121 23.95 -19.61 2.57
CA ALA A 121 23.44 -20.01 1.27
C ALA A 121 24.46 -19.69 0.16
N SER A 122 24.55 -20.58 -0.82
CA SER A 122 25.37 -20.34 -2.01
C SER A 122 24.75 -19.23 -2.89
N ARG A 123 25.60 -18.55 -3.67
CA ARG A 123 25.10 -17.56 -4.66
C ARG A 123 24.15 -18.18 -5.69
N ALA A 124 24.37 -19.44 -6.04
CA ALA A 124 23.51 -20.18 -6.97
C ALA A 124 22.13 -20.39 -6.38
N GLN A 125 22.02 -20.84 -5.11
CA GLN A 125 20.74 -21.01 -4.43
C GLN A 125 19.94 -19.70 -4.37
N LEU A 126 20.57 -18.59 -3.96
CA LEU A 126 19.87 -17.30 -3.88
C LEU A 126 19.44 -16.77 -5.28
N ARG A 127 20.21 -17.04 -6.34
CA ARG A 127 19.84 -16.66 -7.72
C ARG A 127 18.74 -17.53 -8.30
N ALA A 128 18.63 -18.79 -7.87
CA ALA A 128 17.59 -19.70 -8.34
C ALA A 128 16.18 -19.29 -7.85
N LEU A 129 16.07 -18.48 -6.79
CA LEU A 129 14.79 -18.04 -6.28
C LEU A 129 14.10 -17.06 -7.26
N PRO A 130 12.89 -17.37 -7.74
CA PRO A 130 12.14 -16.51 -8.64
C PRO A 130 11.48 -15.37 -7.86
N VAL A 131 12.29 -14.40 -7.43
CA VAL A 131 11.85 -13.24 -6.66
C VAL A 131 12.14 -11.96 -7.42
N LEU A 132 11.12 -11.11 -7.56
CA LEU A 132 11.23 -9.77 -8.11
C LEU A 132 10.93 -8.74 -7.03
N SER A 133 11.72 -7.67 -6.97
CA SER A 133 11.50 -6.57 -6.03
C SER A 133 11.44 -5.23 -6.77
N LEU A 134 10.34 -4.51 -6.58
CA LEU A 134 10.05 -3.21 -7.16
C LEU A 134 9.85 -2.21 -6.02
N SER A 135 10.92 -1.55 -5.58
CA SER A 135 10.89 -0.54 -4.51
C SER A 135 10.23 0.76 -4.96
N ALA A 136 9.72 1.57 -4.03
CA ALA A 136 9.14 2.89 -4.32
C ALA A 136 10.18 3.85 -4.94
N ALA A 137 11.39 3.90 -4.38
CA ALA A 137 12.51 4.68 -4.89
C ALA A 137 13.16 4.00 -6.11
N ARG A 138 12.42 3.96 -7.24
CA ARG A 138 12.88 3.29 -8.46
C ARG A 138 13.78 4.19 -9.29
N ASP A 139 15.02 3.77 -9.50
CA ASP A 139 15.82 4.20 -10.64
C ASP A 139 15.39 3.37 -11.86
N HIS A 140 14.43 3.90 -12.63
CA HIS A 140 13.87 3.23 -13.81
C HIS A 140 14.95 2.88 -14.83
N ALA A 141 15.93 3.77 -15.03
CA ALA A 141 17.04 3.54 -15.95
C ALA A 141 17.90 2.36 -15.47
N ARG A 142 18.19 2.27 -14.17
CA ARG A 142 18.96 1.18 -13.57
C ARG A 142 18.25 -0.17 -13.65
N LEU A 143 16.95 -0.20 -13.38
CA LEU A 143 16.15 -1.43 -13.43
C LEU A 143 16.01 -2.00 -14.84
N LEU A 144 16.10 -1.16 -15.87
CA LEU A 144 15.95 -1.55 -17.28
C LEU A 144 17.27 -1.57 -18.06
N ARG A 145 18.42 -1.54 -17.38
CA ARG A 145 19.74 -1.76 -18.02
C ARG A 145 19.90 -3.21 -18.45
N LEU A 146 20.68 -3.45 -19.49
CA LEU A 146 20.99 -4.81 -19.95
C LEU A 146 21.90 -5.58 -18.99
N THR A 147 22.60 -4.88 -18.09
CA THR A 147 23.54 -5.46 -17.14
C THR A 147 23.24 -5.00 -15.72
N GLY A 148 23.65 -5.78 -14.73
CA GLY A 148 23.50 -5.46 -13.31
C GLY A 148 22.63 -6.45 -12.54
N SER A 149 23.03 -6.76 -11.31
CA SER A 149 22.39 -7.77 -10.47
C SER A 149 20.95 -7.43 -10.04
N THR A 150 20.57 -6.15 -10.05
CA THR A 150 19.24 -5.65 -9.71
C THR A 150 18.38 -5.37 -10.94
N SER A 151 18.91 -5.52 -12.14
CA SER A 151 18.19 -5.22 -13.39
C SER A 151 17.20 -6.31 -13.76
N LEU A 152 15.95 -5.92 -14.06
CA LEU A 152 14.92 -6.81 -14.63
C LEU A 152 15.32 -7.31 -16.03
N MET A 153 15.90 -6.43 -16.84
CA MET A 153 16.37 -6.79 -18.19
C MET A 153 17.51 -7.80 -18.13
N ALA A 154 18.47 -7.64 -17.21
CA ALA A 154 19.57 -8.60 -17.06
C ALA A 154 19.07 -10.00 -16.66
N LYS A 155 18.04 -10.09 -15.83
CA LYS A 155 17.39 -11.37 -15.50
C LYS A 155 16.74 -12.02 -16.73
N LEU A 156 15.95 -11.25 -17.49
CA LEU A 156 15.32 -11.74 -18.74
C LEU A 156 16.34 -12.17 -19.79
N ILE A 157 17.45 -11.44 -19.93
CA ILE A 157 18.54 -11.77 -20.87
C ILE A 157 19.16 -13.13 -20.53
N THR A 158 19.36 -13.41 -19.24
CA THR A 158 19.89 -14.70 -18.79
C THR A 158 18.93 -15.85 -19.15
N GLU A 159 17.62 -15.62 -19.00
CA GLU A 159 16.59 -16.60 -19.34
C GLU A 159 16.43 -16.82 -20.85
N LEU A 160 16.71 -15.79 -21.66
CA LEU A 160 16.63 -15.84 -23.12
C LEU A 160 17.90 -16.39 -23.76
N ASP A 161 18.91 -16.79 -22.98
CA ASP A 161 20.21 -17.24 -23.45
C ASP A 161 20.88 -16.24 -24.42
N LEU A 162 20.81 -14.96 -24.09
CA LEU A 162 21.45 -13.86 -24.84
C LEU A 162 22.88 -13.60 -24.38
N SER A 163 23.47 -14.47 -23.56
CA SER A 163 24.83 -14.32 -23.04
C SER A 163 25.87 -14.28 -24.18
N ALA A 164 25.80 -15.20 -25.12
CA ALA A 164 26.76 -15.27 -26.23
C ALA A 164 26.72 -14.04 -27.19
N PRO A 165 25.55 -13.54 -27.64
CA PRO A 165 25.47 -12.27 -28.36
C PRO A 165 25.99 -11.07 -27.57
N LEU A 166 25.79 -11.01 -26.26
CA LEU A 166 26.25 -9.92 -25.39
C LEU A 166 27.78 -9.97 -25.20
N ASP A 167 28.34 -11.16 -25.03
CA ASP A 167 29.80 -11.35 -24.95
C ASP A 167 30.48 -10.92 -26.25
N THR A 168 29.90 -11.28 -27.39
CA THR A 168 30.42 -10.86 -28.72
C THR A 168 30.37 -9.34 -28.86
N ALA A 169 29.25 -8.71 -28.48
CA ALA A 169 29.15 -7.24 -28.52
C ALA A 169 30.15 -6.57 -27.56
N GLY A 170 30.32 -7.13 -26.35
CA GLY A 170 31.29 -6.65 -25.36
C GLY A 170 32.72 -6.72 -25.89
N GLN A 171 33.12 -7.83 -26.57
CA GLN A 171 34.44 -7.97 -27.20
C GLN A 171 34.65 -6.97 -28.32
N ALA A 172 33.64 -6.70 -29.15
CA ALA A 172 33.70 -5.71 -30.20
C ALA A 172 33.93 -4.28 -29.66
N VAL A 173 33.23 -3.92 -28.57
CA VAL A 173 33.41 -2.64 -27.86
C VAL A 173 34.81 -2.55 -27.24
N ALA A 174 35.31 -3.62 -26.63
CA ALA A 174 36.66 -3.67 -26.07
C ALA A 174 37.72 -3.51 -27.15
N GLN A 175 37.55 -4.13 -28.31
CA GLN A 175 38.45 -3.96 -29.45
C GLN A 175 38.45 -2.52 -29.98
N ALA A 176 37.26 -1.92 -30.19
CA ALA A 176 37.14 -0.54 -30.63
C ALA A 176 37.78 0.45 -29.63
N ALA A 177 37.68 0.21 -28.33
CA ALA A 177 38.36 1.02 -27.32
C ALA A 177 39.87 0.82 -27.34
N ALA A 178 40.36 -0.40 -27.55
CA ALA A 178 41.80 -0.66 -27.74
C ALA A 178 42.34 0.05 -28.98
N ASP A 179 41.62 0.03 -30.09
CA ASP A 179 41.98 0.73 -31.32
C ASP A 179 42.05 2.25 -31.12
N LEU A 180 41.09 2.82 -30.35
CA LEU A 180 41.08 4.24 -29.99
C LEU A 180 42.32 4.62 -29.15
N VAL A 181 42.71 3.79 -28.19
CA VAL A 181 43.92 4.02 -27.38
C VAL A 181 45.18 4.05 -28.23
N GLN A 182 45.22 3.30 -29.33
CA GLN A 182 46.35 3.29 -30.28
C GLN A 182 46.28 4.42 -31.31
N ALA A 183 45.23 5.22 -31.34
CA ALA A 183 45.11 6.32 -32.29
C ALA A 183 46.22 7.36 -32.08
N GLN A 184 46.93 7.71 -33.20
CA GLN A 184 48.12 8.58 -33.16
C GLN A 184 47.88 9.91 -32.39
N PRO A 185 46.75 10.65 -32.57
CA PRO A 185 46.55 11.90 -31.84
C PRO A 185 46.48 11.71 -30.30
N LEU A 186 45.97 10.56 -29.83
CA LEU A 186 45.93 10.25 -28.42
C LEU A 186 47.30 9.85 -27.87
N GLN A 187 48.08 9.11 -28.67
CA GLN A 187 49.45 8.76 -28.33
C GLN A 187 50.35 10.00 -28.26
N ASP A 188 50.18 10.94 -29.18
CA ASP A 188 50.93 12.20 -29.19
C ASP A 188 50.61 13.06 -27.96
N LEU A 189 49.33 13.10 -27.55
CA LEU A 189 48.92 13.79 -26.34
C LEU A 189 49.54 13.16 -25.07
N LEU A 190 49.56 11.83 -24.99
CA LEU A 190 50.15 11.10 -23.87
C LEU A 190 51.68 11.28 -23.81
N ALA A 191 52.36 11.28 -24.97
CA ALA A 191 53.78 11.52 -25.04
C ALA A 191 54.13 12.94 -24.56
N SER A 192 53.34 13.95 -24.98
CA SER A 192 53.53 15.34 -24.54
C SER A 192 53.30 15.48 -23.03
N GLY A 193 52.21 14.87 -22.48
CA GLY A 193 51.91 14.88 -21.05
C GLY A 193 52.96 14.14 -20.22
N SER A 194 53.55 13.05 -20.75
CA SER A 194 54.63 12.32 -20.07
C SER A 194 55.93 13.13 -20.04
N ALA A 195 56.23 13.90 -21.09
CA ALA A 195 57.38 14.79 -21.12
C ALA A 195 57.28 15.88 -20.04
N GLU A 196 56.14 16.54 -19.93
CA GLU A 196 55.87 17.54 -18.87
C GLU A 196 55.98 16.95 -17.45
N LEU A 197 55.43 15.73 -17.27
CA LEU A 197 55.52 15.04 -15.97
C LEU A 197 56.98 14.71 -15.59
N THR A 198 57.82 14.35 -16.57
CA THR A 198 59.24 14.03 -16.32
C THR A 198 60.05 15.29 -15.95
N GLU A 199 59.67 16.47 -16.46
CA GLU A 199 60.27 17.73 -16.03
C GLU A 199 59.96 18.09 -14.56
N VAL A 200 58.79 17.68 -14.05
CA VAL A 200 58.39 17.96 -12.67
C VAL A 200 58.80 16.85 -11.70
N LEU A 201 58.83 15.60 -12.15
CA LEU A 201 59.16 14.40 -11.39
C LEU A 201 60.18 13.56 -12.16
N ALA A 202 61.47 13.62 -11.76
CA ALA A 202 62.57 12.97 -12.48
C ALA A 202 62.38 11.44 -12.65
N ASP A 203 61.62 10.77 -11.80
CA ASP A 203 61.31 9.33 -11.83
C ASP A 203 59.92 9.04 -12.44
N ALA A 204 59.25 9.99 -13.08
CA ALA A 204 57.95 9.76 -13.71
C ALA A 204 58.07 8.80 -14.89
N GLY A 205 57.36 7.68 -14.84
CA GLY A 205 57.23 6.74 -15.96
C GLY A 205 56.33 7.27 -17.07
N SER A 206 56.28 6.56 -18.20
CA SER A 206 55.40 6.89 -19.33
C SER A 206 53.94 6.75 -18.95
N SER A 207 53.10 7.73 -19.30
CA SER A 207 51.66 7.67 -19.14
C SER A 207 51.01 6.85 -20.26
N ALA A 208 50.04 6.04 -19.93
CA ALA A 208 49.26 5.28 -20.89
C ALA A 208 47.78 5.17 -20.41
N PHE A 209 46.85 5.18 -21.36
CA PHE A 209 45.49 4.73 -21.08
C PHE A 209 45.45 3.22 -21.16
N ALA A 210 44.80 2.60 -20.18
CA ALA A 210 44.50 1.18 -20.19
C ALA A 210 42.99 0.97 -20.03
N LEU A 211 42.49 -0.08 -20.68
CA LEU A 211 41.12 -0.55 -20.38
C LEU A 211 41.09 -1.00 -18.93
N GLY A 212 40.06 -0.53 -18.20
CA GLY A 212 39.82 -1.03 -16.86
C GLY A 212 39.60 -2.55 -16.85
N SER A 213 39.95 -3.21 -15.77
CA SER A 213 39.86 -4.67 -15.60
C SER A 213 38.44 -5.23 -15.48
N GLY A 214 37.39 -4.43 -15.78
CA GLY A 214 36.01 -4.86 -15.75
C GLY A 214 35.65 -5.81 -16.90
N PRO A 215 34.67 -6.72 -16.71
CA PRO A 215 34.23 -7.59 -17.79
C PRO A 215 33.67 -6.75 -18.97
N PRO A 216 33.80 -7.21 -20.22
CA PRO A 216 33.31 -6.49 -21.42
C PRO A 216 31.83 -6.09 -21.34
N LEU A 217 31.01 -6.87 -20.66
CA LEU A 217 29.59 -6.57 -20.40
C LEU A 217 29.36 -5.25 -19.62
N GLU A 218 30.32 -4.79 -18.82
CA GLU A 218 30.17 -3.51 -18.12
C GLU A 218 30.20 -2.31 -19.07
N MET A 219 30.86 -2.44 -20.24
CA MET A 219 30.87 -1.43 -21.29
C MET A 219 29.50 -1.24 -21.96
N LEU A 220 28.60 -2.25 -21.82
CA LEU A 220 27.22 -2.17 -22.30
C LEU A 220 26.28 -1.48 -21.29
N ARG A 221 26.78 -0.94 -20.19
CA ARG A 221 25.99 -0.19 -19.18
C ARG A 221 25.32 1.05 -19.76
N GLU A 222 25.89 1.64 -20.79
CA GLU A 222 25.35 2.81 -21.48
C GLU A 222 24.18 2.46 -22.44
N LEU A 223 23.95 1.18 -22.74
CA LEU A 223 22.78 0.77 -23.49
C LEU A 223 21.53 0.93 -22.66
N GLN A 224 20.64 1.81 -23.11
CA GLN A 224 19.42 2.17 -22.41
C GLN A 224 18.20 1.77 -23.24
N LEU A 225 17.14 1.31 -22.53
CA LEU A 225 15.84 1.14 -23.14
C LEU A 225 15.31 2.50 -23.59
N THR A 226 14.91 2.60 -24.87
CA THR A 226 14.22 3.77 -25.40
C THR A 226 12.74 3.48 -25.59
N LEU A 227 11.89 4.43 -25.27
CA LEU A 227 10.44 4.33 -25.44
C LEU A 227 9.94 5.42 -26.38
N GLY A 228 9.13 5.03 -27.36
CA GLY A 228 8.43 5.97 -28.24
C GLY A 228 7.06 6.32 -27.68
N TYR A 229 6.81 7.62 -27.44
CA TYR A 229 5.51 8.12 -26.99
C TYR A 229 5.26 9.51 -27.58
N GLY A 230 4.03 9.78 -28.04
CA GLY A 230 3.65 11.09 -28.62
C GLY A 230 4.51 11.53 -29.82
N GLY A 231 4.99 10.60 -30.66
CA GLY A 231 5.82 10.87 -31.82
C GLY A 231 7.29 11.14 -31.52
N ARG A 232 7.72 11.06 -30.25
CA ARG A 232 9.11 11.22 -29.81
C ARG A 232 9.63 9.92 -29.22
N ARG A 233 10.90 9.60 -29.50
CA ARG A 233 11.63 8.48 -28.87
C ARG A 233 12.71 9.05 -27.96
N ALA A 234 12.71 8.62 -26.69
CA ALA A 234 13.74 9.02 -25.74
C ALA A 234 14.12 7.84 -24.83
N ALA A 235 15.31 7.90 -24.24
CA ALA A 235 15.73 6.94 -23.23
C ALA A 235 14.78 6.99 -22.03
N ILE A 236 14.61 5.85 -21.35
CA ILE A 236 13.64 5.70 -20.26
C ILE A 236 13.87 6.70 -19.13
N GLY A 237 15.10 7.06 -18.82
CA GLY A 237 15.44 8.07 -17.81
C GLY A 237 15.03 9.51 -18.18
N HIS A 238 14.70 9.77 -19.45
CA HIS A 238 14.21 11.06 -19.95
C HIS A 238 12.70 11.05 -20.25
N GLN A 239 12.02 9.97 -19.94
CA GLN A 239 10.56 9.86 -20.08
C GLN A 239 9.85 10.47 -18.86
N PRO A 240 8.59 10.94 -18.98
CA PRO A 240 7.76 11.27 -17.83
C PRO A 240 7.72 10.13 -16.82
N SER A 241 7.77 10.44 -15.51
CA SER A 241 7.90 9.47 -14.43
C SER A 241 6.84 8.36 -14.49
N GLY A 242 5.59 8.70 -14.76
CA GLY A 242 4.50 7.72 -14.89
C GLY A 242 4.68 6.76 -16.06
N LEU A 243 5.22 7.24 -17.18
CA LEU A 243 5.48 6.39 -18.35
C LEU A 243 6.68 5.46 -18.12
N ALA A 244 7.76 5.98 -17.51
CA ALA A 244 8.91 5.20 -17.10
C ALA A 244 8.51 4.12 -16.08
N HIS A 245 7.65 4.47 -15.14
CA HIS A 245 7.07 3.56 -14.15
C HIS A 245 6.28 2.41 -14.82
N LEU A 246 5.38 2.73 -15.73
CA LEU A 246 4.62 1.72 -16.48
C LEU A 246 5.52 0.81 -17.31
N ALA A 247 6.60 1.33 -17.88
CA ALA A 247 7.56 0.52 -18.64
C ALA A 247 8.27 -0.52 -17.74
N VAL A 248 8.67 -0.13 -16.52
CA VAL A 248 9.24 -1.08 -15.53
C VAL A 248 8.24 -2.19 -15.22
N PHE A 249 6.98 -1.85 -14.97
CA PHE A 249 5.95 -2.85 -14.69
C PHE A 249 5.63 -3.74 -15.90
N ALA A 250 5.65 -3.20 -17.12
CA ALA A 250 5.47 -4.02 -18.32
C ALA A 250 6.57 -5.09 -18.45
N ILE A 251 7.83 -4.72 -18.20
CA ILE A 251 8.95 -5.68 -18.20
C ILE A 251 8.84 -6.66 -17.02
N ALA A 252 8.42 -6.18 -15.84
CA ALA A 252 8.18 -7.06 -14.69
C ALA A 252 7.09 -8.10 -14.98
N LEU A 253 5.97 -7.70 -15.61
CA LEU A 253 4.91 -8.63 -16.03
C LEU A 253 5.42 -9.69 -17.00
N VAL A 254 6.28 -9.32 -17.95
CA VAL A 254 6.92 -10.30 -18.86
C VAL A 254 7.81 -11.26 -18.07
N ALA A 255 8.59 -10.77 -17.09
CA ALA A 255 9.42 -11.63 -16.24
C ALA A 255 8.54 -12.60 -15.41
N MET A 256 7.43 -12.12 -14.84
CA MET A 256 6.47 -12.98 -14.09
C MET A 256 5.86 -14.09 -14.96
N GLN A 257 5.51 -13.79 -16.21
CA GLN A 257 4.98 -14.78 -17.15
C GLN A 257 5.98 -15.88 -17.49
N ARG A 258 7.27 -15.57 -17.48
CA ARG A 258 8.35 -16.52 -17.75
C ARG A 258 8.75 -17.34 -16.52
N GLN A 259 8.46 -16.85 -15.31
CA GLN A 259 8.75 -17.51 -14.04
C GLN A 259 7.46 -17.76 -13.25
N PRO A 260 6.64 -18.76 -13.61
CA PRO A 260 5.44 -19.11 -12.88
C PRO A 260 5.75 -19.41 -11.41
N GLY A 261 4.89 -18.96 -10.50
CA GLY A 261 5.08 -19.13 -9.06
C GLY A 261 6.20 -18.26 -8.47
N SER A 262 6.53 -17.13 -9.13
CA SER A 262 7.43 -16.13 -8.54
C SER A 262 6.77 -15.41 -7.36
N VAL A 263 7.61 -14.89 -6.45
CA VAL A 263 7.22 -13.94 -5.40
C VAL A 263 7.61 -12.54 -5.84
N VAL A 264 6.66 -11.62 -5.85
CA VAL A 264 6.87 -10.25 -6.34
C VAL A 264 6.57 -9.26 -5.23
N LEU A 265 7.58 -8.51 -4.85
CA LEU A 265 7.53 -7.47 -3.84
C LEU A 265 7.32 -6.13 -4.55
N VAL A 266 6.22 -5.44 -4.27
CA VAL A 266 5.85 -4.19 -4.94
C VAL A 266 5.57 -3.11 -3.91
N ASP A 267 6.38 -2.08 -3.92
CA ASP A 267 6.20 -0.92 -3.05
C ASP A 267 5.67 0.25 -3.87
N GLU A 268 4.52 0.80 -3.44
CA GLU A 268 3.83 1.93 -4.07
C GLU A 268 3.65 1.78 -5.59
N PRO A 269 2.89 0.79 -6.07
CA PRO A 269 2.64 0.62 -7.50
C PRO A 269 1.89 1.79 -8.14
N GLU A 270 1.23 2.61 -7.34
CA GLU A 270 0.47 3.80 -7.75
C GLU A 270 1.33 5.03 -8.05
N LEU A 271 2.60 5.04 -7.68
CA LEU A 271 3.46 6.22 -7.75
C LEU A 271 3.47 6.84 -9.15
N SER A 272 3.21 8.14 -9.24
CA SER A 272 3.14 8.91 -10.50
C SER A 272 2.08 8.45 -11.51
N LEU A 273 1.10 7.66 -11.10
CA LEU A 273 0.02 7.16 -11.96
C LEU A 273 -1.33 7.80 -11.63
N HIS A 274 -2.10 8.10 -12.67
CA HIS A 274 -3.50 8.48 -12.51
C HIS A 274 -4.36 7.28 -12.05
N PRO A 275 -5.51 7.51 -11.36
CA PRO A 275 -6.36 6.45 -10.81
C PRO A 275 -6.73 5.33 -11.80
N HIS A 276 -7.01 5.68 -13.06
CA HIS A 276 -7.30 4.68 -14.09
C HIS A 276 -6.10 3.77 -14.38
N ALA A 277 -4.89 4.35 -14.48
CA ALA A 277 -3.66 3.59 -14.71
C ALA A 277 -3.30 2.71 -13.51
N GLN A 278 -3.52 3.20 -12.27
CA GLN A 278 -3.36 2.41 -11.05
C GLN A 278 -4.25 1.16 -11.08
N ARG A 279 -5.57 1.33 -11.34
CA ARG A 279 -6.51 0.21 -11.43
C ARG A 279 -6.15 -0.77 -12.54
N ALA A 280 -5.71 -0.28 -13.70
CA ALA A 280 -5.29 -1.13 -14.82
C ALA A 280 -4.04 -1.93 -14.48
N LEU A 281 -3.03 -1.30 -13.87
CA LEU A 281 -1.79 -1.94 -13.44
C LEU A 281 -2.07 -3.05 -12.41
N ILE A 282 -2.81 -2.74 -11.36
CA ILE A 282 -3.18 -3.72 -10.32
C ILE A 282 -3.96 -4.89 -10.91
N GLY A 283 -4.89 -4.64 -11.84
CA GLY A 283 -5.62 -5.69 -12.53
C GLY A 283 -4.70 -6.63 -13.33
N ARG A 284 -3.66 -6.09 -13.96
CA ARG A 284 -2.65 -6.90 -14.68
C ARG A 284 -1.76 -7.71 -13.72
N LEU A 285 -1.30 -7.10 -12.63
CA LEU A 285 -0.52 -7.80 -11.60
C LEU A 285 -1.32 -8.95 -10.99
N ARG A 286 -2.57 -8.72 -10.60
CA ARG A 286 -3.47 -9.74 -10.04
C ARG A 286 -3.73 -10.92 -11.00
N GLY A 287 -3.75 -10.67 -12.29
CA GLY A 287 -3.96 -11.70 -13.32
C GLY A 287 -2.74 -12.59 -13.57
N SER A 288 -1.63 -12.41 -12.84
CA SER A 288 -0.44 -13.27 -12.95
C SER A 288 -0.48 -14.44 -11.96
N ASP A 289 0.28 -15.50 -12.24
CA ASP A 289 0.45 -16.65 -11.33
C ASP A 289 1.43 -16.38 -10.19
N ALA A 290 1.93 -15.15 -10.07
CA ALA A 290 2.84 -14.75 -9.02
C ALA A 290 2.13 -14.52 -7.68
N GLN A 291 2.82 -14.79 -6.58
CA GLN A 291 2.40 -14.32 -5.27
C GLN A 291 2.88 -12.88 -5.09
N LEU A 292 1.94 -11.95 -4.87
CA LEU A 292 2.23 -10.53 -4.75
C LEU A 292 2.27 -10.11 -3.27
N LEU A 293 3.33 -9.41 -2.87
CA LEU A 293 3.37 -8.65 -1.63
C LEU A 293 3.39 -7.17 -2.01
N ILE A 294 2.27 -6.48 -1.81
CA ILE A 294 2.08 -5.11 -2.26
C ILE A 294 1.94 -4.20 -1.04
N ALA A 295 2.78 -3.18 -0.93
CA ALA A 295 2.57 -2.06 -0.03
C ALA A 295 1.98 -0.89 -0.83
N THR A 296 0.86 -0.34 -0.38
CA THR A 296 0.15 0.73 -1.11
C THR A 296 -0.46 1.75 -0.17
N HIS A 297 -0.56 2.99 -0.64
CA HIS A 297 -1.34 4.06 -0.05
C HIS A 297 -2.57 4.42 -0.90
N SER A 298 -2.83 3.69 -1.99
CA SER A 298 -3.90 4.01 -2.92
C SER A 298 -5.20 3.28 -2.59
N ALA A 299 -6.22 4.02 -2.23
CA ALA A 299 -7.59 3.53 -2.16
C ALA A 299 -8.06 2.91 -3.49
N HIS A 300 -7.61 3.47 -4.63
CA HIS A 300 -7.93 2.95 -5.96
C HIS A 300 -7.26 1.61 -6.28
N ALA A 301 -6.06 1.36 -5.71
CA ALA A 301 -5.39 0.07 -5.81
C ALA A 301 -6.13 -0.98 -4.97
N LEU A 302 -6.49 -0.64 -3.72
CA LEU A 302 -7.22 -1.52 -2.81
C LEU A 302 -8.57 -1.97 -3.39
N ALA A 303 -9.31 -1.07 -4.03
CA ALA A 303 -10.61 -1.39 -4.65
C ALA A 303 -10.55 -2.50 -5.74
N ARG A 304 -9.35 -2.91 -6.17
CA ARG A 304 -9.11 -3.98 -7.16
C ARG A 304 -8.57 -5.26 -6.56
N LEU A 305 -8.32 -5.29 -5.27
CA LEU A 305 -7.68 -6.39 -4.57
C LEU A 305 -8.67 -7.08 -3.62
N ASP A 306 -8.34 -8.28 -3.17
CA ASP A 306 -9.14 -8.99 -2.18
C ASP A 306 -8.84 -8.41 -0.79
N LEU A 307 -9.83 -7.79 -0.19
CA LEU A 307 -9.71 -7.11 1.10
C LEU A 307 -9.32 -8.07 2.25
N ARG A 308 -9.61 -9.37 2.13
CA ARG A 308 -9.20 -10.40 3.12
C ARG A 308 -7.69 -10.61 3.16
N GLN A 309 -7.00 -10.26 2.07
CA GLN A 309 -5.54 -10.34 1.98
C GLN A 309 -4.85 -9.13 2.58
N THR A 310 -5.62 -8.20 3.15
CA THR A 310 -5.10 -6.96 3.71
C THR A 310 -4.57 -7.20 5.12
N VAL A 311 -3.35 -6.72 5.33
CA VAL A 311 -2.73 -6.58 6.65
C VAL A 311 -2.44 -5.10 6.88
N ARG A 312 -3.03 -4.55 7.91
CA ARG A 312 -2.75 -3.18 8.35
C ARG A 312 -1.59 -3.20 9.33
N LEU A 313 -0.56 -2.44 9.00
CA LEU A 313 0.55 -2.19 9.90
C LEU A 313 0.29 -0.91 10.70
N GLN A 314 0.55 -0.98 11.98
CA GLN A 314 0.45 0.15 12.90
C GLN A 314 1.72 0.29 13.70
N SER A 315 2.32 1.47 13.68
CA SER A 315 3.47 1.81 14.52
C SER A 315 2.97 2.32 15.88
N GLY A 316 3.61 1.84 16.93
CA GLY A 316 3.31 2.25 18.31
C GLY A 316 4.57 2.22 19.20
N PRO A 317 4.46 2.60 20.48
CA PRO A 317 5.61 2.60 21.41
C PRO A 317 6.26 1.22 21.60
N ALA A 318 5.49 0.14 21.40
CA ALA A 318 5.97 -1.24 21.48
C ALA A 318 6.54 -1.77 20.16
N GLY A 319 6.66 -0.93 19.12
CA GLY A 319 7.08 -1.32 17.78
C GLY A 319 5.90 -1.42 16.79
N THR A 320 6.16 -2.07 15.65
CA THR A 320 5.16 -2.28 14.60
C THR A 320 4.30 -3.51 14.90
N THR A 321 2.98 -3.35 14.86
CA THR A 321 1.99 -4.44 14.97
C THR A 321 1.31 -4.67 13.63
N ALA A 322 0.81 -5.88 13.42
CA ALA A 322 0.07 -6.27 12.22
C ALA A 322 -1.36 -6.72 12.60
N HIS A 323 -2.35 -6.18 11.92
CA HIS A 323 -3.76 -6.50 12.06
C HIS A 323 -4.27 -7.06 10.73
N LYS A 324 -4.98 -8.20 10.77
CA LYS A 324 -5.44 -8.90 9.56
C LYS A 324 -6.95 -9.10 9.60
N ALA A 325 -7.62 -8.76 8.52
CA ALA A 325 -9.05 -9.01 8.31
C ALA A 325 -9.32 -10.50 8.00
N SER A 326 -9.14 -11.39 8.99
CA SER A 326 -9.16 -12.85 8.80
C SER A 326 -10.54 -13.50 8.94
N HIS A 327 -11.57 -12.75 9.35
CA HIS A 327 -12.88 -13.33 9.72
C HIS A 327 -14.00 -13.07 8.71
N VAL A 328 -13.72 -12.38 7.60
CA VAL A 328 -14.74 -12.07 6.58
C VAL A 328 -15.02 -13.30 5.72
N SER A 329 -16.26 -13.77 5.70
CA SER A 329 -16.69 -14.91 4.89
C SER A 329 -16.72 -14.57 3.39
N ASP A 330 -16.73 -15.60 2.51
CA ASP A 330 -16.84 -15.41 1.05
C ASP A 330 -18.14 -14.70 0.62
N VAL A 331 -19.20 -14.81 1.40
CA VAL A 331 -20.47 -14.14 1.13
C VAL A 331 -20.35 -12.65 1.45
N GLU A 332 -19.74 -12.32 2.57
CA GLU A 332 -19.52 -10.96 3.02
C GLU A 332 -18.51 -10.24 2.12
N GLU A 333 -17.45 -10.92 1.70
CA GLU A 333 -16.49 -10.36 0.74
C GLU A 333 -17.16 -9.96 -0.58
N ARG A 334 -18.00 -10.85 -1.17
CA ARG A 334 -18.76 -10.52 -2.37
C ARG A 334 -19.71 -9.35 -2.15
N ARG A 335 -20.26 -9.20 -0.94
CA ARG A 335 -21.09 -8.08 -0.55
C ARG A 335 -20.26 -6.80 -0.44
N LEU A 336 -19.12 -6.85 0.27
CA LEU A 336 -18.19 -5.73 0.41
C LEU A 336 -17.61 -5.27 -0.94
N ALA A 337 -17.26 -6.20 -1.83
CA ALA A 337 -16.75 -5.87 -3.16
C ALA A 337 -17.72 -5.05 -4.02
N ARG A 338 -19.05 -5.18 -3.79
CA ARG A 338 -20.08 -4.35 -4.44
C ARG A 338 -20.15 -2.93 -3.85
N TYR A 339 -19.74 -2.77 -2.60
CA TYR A 339 -19.74 -1.51 -1.86
C TYR A 339 -18.33 -0.93 -1.69
N ALA A 340 -17.31 -1.51 -2.35
CA ALA A 340 -15.94 -0.99 -2.33
C ALA A 340 -15.85 0.38 -3.02
N THR A 341 -16.41 1.39 -2.37
CA THR A 341 -16.32 2.79 -2.74
C THR A 341 -14.95 3.34 -2.35
N ALA A 342 -14.61 4.51 -2.89
CA ALA A 342 -13.38 5.21 -2.49
C ALA A 342 -13.36 5.45 -0.97
N ASP A 343 -14.50 5.84 -0.38
CA ASP A 343 -14.64 6.14 1.05
C ASP A 343 -14.36 4.91 1.93
N LEU A 344 -14.86 3.72 1.54
CA LEU A 344 -14.55 2.48 2.25
C LEU A 344 -13.06 2.14 2.20
N THR A 345 -12.46 2.22 1.01
CA THR A 345 -11.04 1.89 0.85
C THR A 345 -10.12 2.92 1.51
N GLU A 346 -10.56 4.17 1.65
CA GLU A 346 -9.88 5.22 2.41
C GLU A 346 -9.84 4.91 3.92
N ALA A 347 -10.92 4.32 4.47
CA ALA A 347 -10.97 3.94 5.87
C ALA A 347 -9.87 2.95 6.29
N PHE A 348 -9.31 2.16 5.36
CA PHE A 348 -8.19 1.26 5.64
C PHE A 348 -6.90 2.00 6.08
N PHE A 349 -6.80 3.28 5.78
CA PHE A 349 -5.68 4.14 6.15
C PHE A 349 -5.99 5.02 7.36
N ALA A 350 -7.26 5.09 7.75
CA ALA A 350 -7.72 5.95 8.84
C ALA A 350 -7.26 5.44 10.21
N SER A 351 -7.18 6.36 11.18
CA SER A 351 -7.09 6.03 12.61
C SER A 351 -8.46 5.72 13.20
N THR A 352 -9.50 6.39 12.70
CA THR A 352 -10.89 6.22 13.13
C THR A 352 -11.80 6.17 11.90
N ALA A 353 -12.71 5.20 11.87
CA ALA A 353 -13.76 5.07 10.85
C ALA A 353 -15.12 5.37 11.48
N VAL A 354 -15.80 6.41 11.00
CA VAL A 354 -17.18 6.72 11.38
C VAL A 354 -18.11 6.08 10.37
N LEU A 355 -18.85 5.05 10.79
CA LEU A 355 -19.81 4.35 9.96
C LEU A 355 -21.16 5.02 10.07
N VAL A 356 -21.73 5.42 8.95
CA VAL A 356 -23.02 6.09 8.85
C VAL A 356 -23.96 5.36 7.91
N GLU A 357 -25.28 5.52 8.08
CA GLU A 357 -26.26 4.81 7.27
C GLU A 357 -26.30 5.29 5.82
N GLY A 358 -26.18 6.60 5.61
CA GLY A 358 -26.38 7.16 4.29
C GLY A 358 -25.68 8.50 4.03
N VAL A 359 -25.97 9.01 2.84
CA VAL A 359 -25.37 10.26 2.34
C VAL A 359 -25.73 11.49 3.18
N SER A 360 -26.95 11.54 3.77
CA SER A 360 -27.38 12.61 4.68
C SER A 360 -26.43 12.78 5.85
N ASP A 361 -26.18 11.65 6.53
CA ASP A 361 -25.37 11.59 7.75
C ASP A 361 -23.94 11.98 7.43
N ARG A 362 -23.38 11.43 6.34
CA ARG A 362 -22.01 11.72 5.91
C ARG A 362 -21.78 13.21 5.63
N LEU A 363 -22.69 13.82 4.86
CA LEU A 363 -22.57 15.24 4.49
C LEU A 363 -22.81 16.14 5.69
N ALA A 364 -23.82 15.83 6.51
CA ALA A 364 -24.11 16.61 7.72
C ALA A 364 -22.96 16.54 8.74
N LEU A 365 -22.35 15.36 8.96
CA LEU A 365 -21.20 15.23 9.85
C LEU A 365 -20.00 16.04 9.39
N ARG A 366 -19.69 16.08 8.08
CA ARG A 366 -18.59 16.90 7.56
C ARG A 366 -18.81 18.38 7.85
N ILE A 367 -20.00 18.88 7.53
CA ILE A 367 -20.34 20.31 7.75
C ILE A 367 -20.37 20.61 9.25
N ALA A 368 -20.91 19.71 10.07
CA ALA A 368 -20.92 19.90 11.52
C ALA A 368 -19.51 19.95 12.11
N ALA A 369 -18.58 19.12 11.62
CA ALA A 369 -17.19 19.19 12.04
C ALA A 369 -16.53 20.53 11.67
N GLU A 370 -16.77 21.02 10.44
CA GLU A 370 -16.32 22.35 10.00
C GLU A 370 -16.91 23.46 10.90
N THR A 371 -18.23 23.42 11.19
CA THR A 371 -18.93 24.37 12.06
C THR A 371 -18.33 24.37 13.47
N LEU A 372 -17.97 23.19 13.98
CA LEU A 372 -17.35 23.03 15.31
C LEU A 372 -15.83 23.29 15.31
N GLY A 373 -15.24 23.64 14.17
CA GLY A 373 -13.81 23.89 14.03
C GLY A 373 -12.93 22.64 14.16
N VAL A 374 -13.47 21.47 13.87
CA VAL A 374 -12.77 20.17 13.94
C VAL A 374 -12.39 19.72 12.54
N ASP A 375 -11.09 19.63 12.27
CA ASP A 375 -10.55 19.07 11.03
C ASP A 375 -10.46 17.54 11.15
N LEU A 376 -11.42 16.84 10.54
CA LEU A 376 -11.48 15.36 10.55
C LEU A 376 -10.30 14.73 9.79
N ASP A 377 -9.85 15.37 8.71
CA ASP A 377 -8.77 14.84 7.88
C ASP A 377 -7.43 14.86 8.66
N SER A 378 -7.15 15.95 9.37
CA SER A 378 -5.95 16.07 10.22
C SER A 378 -5.93 15.06 11.39
N ARG A 379 -7.10 14.63 11.84
CA ARG A 379 -7.27 13.59 12.87
C ARG A 379 -7.27 12.17 12.32
N GLY A 380 -7.17 12.02 10.98
CA GLY A 380 -7.21 10.72 10.30
C GLY A 380 -8.55 10.01 10.45
N VAL A 381 -9.66 10.76 10.38
CA VAL A 381 -11.02 10.25 10.49
C VAL A 381 -11.63 10.09 9.10
N SER A 382 -12.07 8.89 8.76
CA SER A 382 -12.85 8.61 7.53
C SER A 382 -14.31 8.38 7.86
N ILE A 383 -15.23 9.03 7.15
CA ILE A 383 -16.67 8.78 7.26
C ILE A 383 -17.08 7.83 6.14
N VAL A 384 -17.57 6.64 6.52
CA VAL A 384 -17.94 5.56 5.61
C VAL A 384 -19.45 5.41 5.54
N GLU A 385 -20.01 5.60 4.36
CA GLU A 385 -21.42 5.41 4.07
C GLU A 385 -21.72 3.92 3.81
N LEU A 386 -22.63 3.35 4.57
CA LEU A 386 -23.00 1.92 4.50
C LEU A 386 -24.10 1.62 3.46
N ASN A 387 -24.78 2.65 2.94
CA ASN A 387 -25.95 2.48 2.08
C ASN A 387 -27.04 1.60 2.72
N GLY A 388 -27.27 1.81 4.02
CA GLY A 388 -28.22 1.10 4.87
C GLY A 388 -27.58 0.32 6.00
N ALA A 389 -28.33 0.10 7.07
CA ALA A 389 -27.85 -0.45 8.36
C ALA A 389 -27.27 -1.89 8.30
N GLY A 390 -27.58 -2.64 7.24
CA GLY A 390 -27.28 -4.08 7.17
C GLY A 390 -25.79 -4.46 7.03
N LEU A 391 -24.90 -3.49 6.81
CA LEU A 391 -23.45 -3.75 6.68
C LEU A 391 -22.65 -3.41 7.94
N PHE A 392 -23.28 -2.82 8.96
CA PHE A 392 -22.56 -2.33 10.14
C PHE A 392 -21.75 -3.43 10.84
N ALA A 393 -22.36 -4.58 11.13
CA ALA A 393 -21.68 -5.70 11.80
C ALA A 393 -20.47 -6.19 10.99
N THR A 394 -20.64 -6.38 9.67
CA THR A 394 -19.56 -6.82 8.78
C THR A 394 -18.42 -5.80 8.74
N MET A 395 -18.75 -4.50 8.73
CA MET A 395 -17.74 -3.43 8.71
C MET A 395 -17.03 -3.31 10.07
N LEU A 396 -17.73 -3.52 11.16
CA LEU A 396 -17.16 -3.56 12.51
C LEU A 396 -16.16 -4.73 12.65
N GLU A 397 -16.49 -5.90 12.13
CA GLU A 397 -15.58 -7.06 12.09
C GLU A 397 -14.36 -6.81 11.20
N LEU A 398 -14.56 -6.21 10.03
CA LEU A 398 -13.48 -5.94 9.08
C LEU A 398 -12.52 -4.87 9.59
N LEU A 399 -13.04 -3.72 9.97
CA LEU A 399 -12.24 -2.55 10.34
C LEU A 399 -11.84 -2.54 11.81
N GLY A 400 -12.71 -3.03 12.69
CA GLY A 400 -12.56 -2.93 14.14
C GLY A 400 -11.34 -3.66 14.71
N MET A 401 -11.26 -3.69 16.03
CA MET A 401 -10.10 -4.24 16.77
C MET A 401 -9.88 -5.73 16.54
N SER A 402 -10.92 -6.49 16.19
CA SER A 402 -10.81 -7.90 15.80
C SER A 402 -10.32 -8.11 14.35
N GLY A 403 -10.41 -7.07 13.50
CA GLY A 403 -9.99 -7.06 12.11
C GLY A 403 -8.74 -6.24 11.89
N LEU A 404 -8.88 -5.07 11.25
CA LEU A 404 -7.76 -4.20 10.88
C LEU A 404 -7.28 -3.27 12.03
N GLY A 405 -7.83 -3.37 13.22
CA GLY A 405 -7.41 -2.58 14.38
C GLY A 405 -7.68 -1.09 14.23
N ILE A 406 -8.76 -0.72 13.53
CA ILE A 406 -9.22 0.67 13.36
C ILE A 406 -10.29 0.94 14.43
N ARG A 407 -10.24 2.10 15.06
CA ARG A 407 -11.32 2.55 15.92
C ARG A 407 -12.56 2.79 15.08
N VAL A 408 -13.69 2.16 15.44
CA VAL A 408 -14.95 2.27 14.70
C VAL A 408 -15.98 2.99 15.55
N ILE A 409 -16.56 4.05 15.02
CA ILE A 409 -17.66 4.79 15.60
C ILE A 409 -18.90 4.58 14.73
N GLY A 410 -20.05 4.30 15.31
CA GLY A 410 -21.32 4.14 14.60
C GLY A 410 -22.25 5.33 14.81
N LEU A 411 -22.96 5.75 13.77
CA LEU A 411 -24.06 6.72 13.85
C LEU A 411 -25.25 6.20 13.07
N CYS A 412 -26.37 5.95 13.74
CA CYS A 412 -27.58 5.39 13.15
C CYS A 412 -28.85 6.11 13.57
N ASP A 413 -29.94 5.87 12.84
CA ASP A 413 -31.28 6.27 13.20
C ASP A 413 -31.88 5.30 14.25
N ALA A 414 -32.91 5.75 14.99
CA ALA A 414 -33.52 4.97 16.06
C ALA A 414 -34.14 3.64 15.59
N ASP A 415 -34.55 3.51 14.35
CA ASP A 415 -35.13 2.28 13.80
C ASP A 415 -34.07 1.16 13.60
N HIS A 416 -32.76 1.49 13.57
CA HIS A 416 -31.67 0.54 13.46
C HIS A 416 -30.88 0.35 14.77
N GLU A 417 -31.27 1.04 15.84
CA GLU A 417 -30.62 1.03 17.16
C GLU A 417 -30.43 -0.40 17.71
N GLN A 418 -31.47 -1.24 17.70
CA GLN A 418 -31.39 -2.61 18.19
C GLN A 418 -30.44 -3.50 17.38
N GLN A 419 -30.39 -3.29 16.07
CA GLN A 419 -29.52 -4.06 15.19
C GLN A 419 -28.04 -3.72 15.43
N TRP A 420 -27.72 -2.43 15.55
CA TRP A 420 -26.34 -1.98 15.78
C TRP A 420 -25.90 -2.28 17.21
N ALA A 421 -26.80 -2.14 18.19
CA ALA A 421 -26.54 -2.57 19.56
C ALA A 421 -26.21 -4.07 19.66
N GLY A 422 -26.93 -4.91 18.93
CA GLY A 422 -26.63 -6.34 18.84
C GLY A 422 -25.26 -6.67 18.27
N ALA A 423 -24.74 -5.85 17.36
CA ALA A 423 -23.42 -6.03 16.80
C ALA A 423 -22.28 -5.69 17.78
N VAL A 424 -22.46 -4.70 18.65
CA VAL A 424 -21.40 -4.27 19.59
C VAL A 424 -21.50 -4.95 20.98
N LEU A 425 -22.71 -5.26 21.44
CA LEU A 425 -22.95 -5.82 22.78
C LEU A 425 -23.25 -7.33 22.76
N GLY A 426 -23.65 -7.85 21.60
CA GLY A 426 -24.16 -9.19 21.45
C GLY A 426 -25.71 -9.24 21.42
N PRO A 427 -26.28 -10.30 20.77
CA PRO A 427 -27.73 -10.42 20.59
C PRO A 427 -28.48 -10.46 21.92
N GLY A 428 -29.52 -9.62 22.04
CA GLY A 428 -30.42 -9.61 23.21
C GLY A 428 -29.85 -9.00 24.50
N VAL A 429 -28.68 -8.40 24.46
CA VAL A 429 -28.04 -7.75 25.63
C VAL A 429 -28.55 -6.32 25.84
N TYR A 430 -28.84 -5.62 24.73
CA TYR A 430 -29.25 -4.22 24.79
C TYR A 430 -30.64 -4.01 25.37
N ASN A 431 -30.75 -3.13 26.37
CA ASN A 431 -31.96 -2.83 27.12
C ASN A 431 -32.61 -1.48 26.78
N GLY A 432 -32.12 -0.76 25.76
CA GLY A 432 -32.62 0.57 25.38
C GLY A 432 -31.85 1.75 26.00
N ASP A 433 -30.79 1.50 26.74
CA ASP A 433 -29.96 2.58 27.33
C ASP A 433 -28.89 3.08 26.34
N ARG A 434 -29.16 4.20 25.70
CA ARG A 434 -28.24 4.85 24.72
C ARG A 434 -26.93 5.30 25.35
N ALA A 435 -26.86 5.55 26.64
CA ALA A 435 -25.60 5.86 27.30
C ALA A 435 -24.64 4.67 27.28
N VAL A 436 -25.19 3.44 27.36
CA VAL A 436 -24.38 2.21 27.16
C VAL A 436 -23.87 2.11 25.73
N LEU A 437 -24.70 2.42 24.73
CA LEU A 437 -24.26 2.41 23.33
C LEU A 437 -23.16 3.44 23.07
N ALA A 438 -23.28 4.64 23.63
CA ALA A 438 -22.26 5.68 23.49
C ALA A 438 -20.90 5.26 24.11
N GLN A 439 -20.90 4.47 25.20
CA GLN A 439 -19.66 3.87 25.74
C GLN A 439 -19.01 2.86 24.79
N HIS A 440 -19.83 2.25 23.91
CA HIS A 440 -19.38 1.38 22.82
C HIS A 440 -19.28 2.11 21.47
N GLU A 441 -19.21 3.45 21.52
CA GLU A 441 -18.99 4.30 20.35
C GLU A 441 -20.10 4.21 19.29
N VAL A 442 -21.35 3.90 19.68
CA VAL A 442 -22.51 3.94 18.82
C VAL A 442 -23.45 5.05 19.28
N TYR A 443 -23.70 5.99 18.39
CA TYR A 443 -24.55 7.16 18.59
C TYR A 443 -25.85 7.02 17.81
N VAL A 444 -26.98 7.45 18.40
CA VAL A 444 -28.31 7.22 17.83
C VAL A 444 -29.11 8.51 17.74
N PHE A 445 -29.60 8.82 16.54
CA PHE A 445 -30.58 9.90 16.37
C PHE A 445 -31.97 9.48 16.84
N ASP A 446 -32.78 10.44 17.27
CA ASP A 446 -34.17 10.22 17.67
C ASP A 446 -35.10 11.23 17.01
N PRO A 447 -35.98 10.81 16.07
CA PRO A 447 -36.01 9.48 15.47
C PRO A 447 -34.91 9.25 14.40
N ASP A 448 -34.44 10.30 13.75
CA ASP A 448 -33.49 10.32 12.61
C ASP A 448 -32.80 11.67 12.47
N ILE A 449 -31.81 11.76 11.58
CA ILE A 449 -31.04 12.99 11.38
C ILE A 449 -31.89 14.15 10.89
N GLU A 450 -32.83 13.89 9.97
CA GLU A 450 -33.69 14.94 9.42
C GLU A 450 -34.59 15.56 10.50
N GLY A 451 -35.13 14.73 11.37
CA GLY A 451 -35.91 15.19 12.53
C GLY A 451 -35.07 16.02 13.49
N ALA A 452 -33.86 15.55 13.83
CA ALA A 452 -32.94 16.26 14.72
C ALA A 452 -32.54 17.65 14.17
N LEU A 453 -32.32 17.77 12.86
CA LEU A 453 -31.98 19.05 12.21
C LEU A 453 -33.18 20.03 12.21
N VAL A 454 -34.40 19.53 11.93
CA VAL A 454 -35.61 20.35 11.97
C VAL A 454 -35.89 20.85 13.39
N ASP A 455 -35.66 20.01 14.41
CA ASP A 455 -35.85 20.41 15.82
C ASP A 455 -34.82 21.43 16.29
N ALA A 456 -33.55 21.27 15.86
CA ALA A 456 -32.48 22.18 16.24
C ALA A 456 -32.65 23.59 15.65
N LEU A 457 -33.09 23.71 14.38
CA LEU A 457 -33.29 24.98 13.71
C LEU A 457 -34.67 25.60 13.98
N GLY A 458 -35.67 24.76 14.22
CA GLY A 458 -37.06 25.17 14.31
C GLY A 458 -37.72 25.37 12.92
N GLU A 459 -39.05 25.20 12.88
CA GLU A 459 -39.84 25.19 11.63
C GLU A 459 -39.63 26.43 10.75
N GLN A 460 -39.65 27.63 11.35
CA GLN A 460 -39.54 28.88 10.60
C GLN A 460 -38.21 29.03 9.87
N ARG A 461 -37.10 28.64 10.51
CA ARG A 461 -35.78 28.75 9.91
C ARG A 461 -35.56 27.69 8.83
N VAL A 462 -36.07 26.48 9.05
CA VAL A 462 -36.06 25.42 8.02
C VAL A 462 -36.84 25.87 6.77
N GLU A 463 -38.02 26.47 6.94
CA GLU A 463 -38.81 27.02 5.83
C GLU A 463 -38.06 28.16 5.12
N ALA A 464 -37.35 29.02 5.86
CA ALA A 464 -36.52 30.08 5.28
C ALA A 464 -35.36 29.52 4.44
N VAL A 465 -34.68 28.49 4.90
CA VAL A 465 -33.61 27.80 4.14
C VAL A 465 -34.17 27.19 2.86
N ILE A 466 -35.33 26.49 2.95
CA ILE A 466 -35.99 25.90 1.78
C ILE A 466 -36.44 26.99 0.78
N ALA A 467 -36.93 28.12 1.27
CA ALA A 467 -37.34 29.23 0.45
C ALA A 467 -36.15 29.93 -0.22
N ALA A 468 -35.05 30.11 0.48
CA ALA A 468 -33.82 30.68 -0.06
C ALA A 468 -33.22 29.84 -1.19
N ASP A 469 -33.42 28.53 -1.17
CA ASP A 469 -33.03 27.59 -2.22
C ASP A 469 -34.07 27.48 -3.39
N GLY A 470 -35.11 28.35 -3.37
CA GLY A 470 -36.11 28.43 -4.42
C GLY A 470 -37.24 27.42 -4.33
N GLU A 471 -37.35 26.61 -3.28
CA GLU A 471 -38.30 25.50 -3.15
C GLU A 471 -39.55 25.85 -2.28
N ALA A 472 -39.81 27.13 -2.00
CA ALA A 472 -40.99 27.55 -1.22
C ALA A 472 -42.30 27.02 -1.82
N GLN A 473 -42.43 27.08 -3.16
CA GLN A 473 -43.62 26.58 -3.89
C GLN A 473 -43.68 25.06 -3.85
N GLY A 474 -42.53 24.37 -3.93
CA GLY A 474 -42.40 22.92 -3.81
C GLY A 474 -42.90 22.43 -2.46
N LEU A 475 -42.48 23.08 -1.37
CA LEU A 475 -42.94 22.77 -0.01
C LEU A 475 -44.44 23.02 0.16
N ALA A 476 -44.95 24.15 -0.35
CA ALA A 476 -46.38 24.46 -0.29
C ALA A 476 -47.23 23.44 -1.05
N ALA A 477 -46.83 23.05 -2.27
CA ALA A 477 -47.46 22.01 -3.04
C ALA A 477 -47.38 20.62 -2.34
N PHE A 478 -46.29 20.30 -1.72
CA PHE A 478 -46.12 19.07 -0.93
C PHE A 478 -47.11 19.00 0.24
N ARG A 479 -47.26 20.09 1.00
CA ARG A 479 -48.19 20.20 2.13
C ARG A 479 -49.66 20.05 1.71
N GLN A 480 -50.02 20.48 0.49
CA GLN A 480 -51.37 20.36 -0.06
C GLN A 480 -51.73 18.93 -0.49
N GLN A 481 -50.78 18.01 -0.59
CA GLN A 481 -51.07 16.63 -0.97
C GLN A 481 -51.98 15.95 0.10
N PRO A 482 -53.02 15.21 -0.31
CA PRO A 482 -53.93 14.57 0.65
C PRO A 482 -53.22 13.64 1.66
N SER A 483 -52.14 12.98 1.18
CA SER A 483 -51.29 12.10 2.02
C SER A 483 -50.50 12.84 3.11
N GLN A 484 -50.37 14.16 3.01
CA GLN A 484 -49.63 14.96 4.01
C GLN A 484 -50.56 15.64 5.04
N GLN A 485 -51.83 15.77 4.75
CA GLN A 485 -52.80 16.52 5.61
C GLN A 485 -53.01 15.87 7.00
N GLN A 486 -52.67 14.61 7.16
CA GLN A 486 -52.73 13.91 8.45
C GLN A 486 -51.55 14.20 9.38
N TYR A 487 -50.52 14.85 8.87
CA TYR A 487 -49.27 15.12 9.61
C TYR A 487 -49.24 16.58 10.09
N SER A 488 -48.61 16.80 11.24
CA SER A 488 -48.34 18.13 11.78
C SER A 488 -47.41 18.93 10.87
N PRO A 489 -47.36 20.27 10.94
CA PRO A 489 -46.44 21.09 10.15
C PRO A 489 -44.98 20.65 10.30
N ARG A 490 -44.52 20.31 11.51
CA ARG A 490 -43.18 19.77 11.75
C ARG A 490 -42.96 18.43 11.01
N GLU A 491 -43.88 17.49 11.13
CA GLU A 491 -43.75 16.19 10.46
C GLU A 491 -43.73 16.34 8.93
N GLN A 492 -44.52 17.28 8.39
CA GLN A 492 -44.51 17.60 6.96
C GLN A 492 -43.12 18.14 6.53
N LEU A 493 -42.47 18.98 7.32
CA LEU A 493 -41.13 19.48 7.05
C LEU A 493 -40.11 18.33 7.06
N VAL A 494 -40.09 17.50 8.11
CA VAL A 494 -39.21 16.33 8.18
C VAL A 494 -39.39 15.42 6.97
N ARG A 495 -40.63 15.15 6.58
CA ARG A 495 -40.96 14.33 5.40
C ARG A 495 -40.53 14.97 4.08
N PHE A 496 -40.58 16.30 4.00
CA PHE A 496 -40.08 17.05 2.84
C PHE A 496 -38.56 16.98 2.76
N VAL A 497 -37.87 17.21 3.85
CA VAL A 497 -36.41 17.12 3.97
C VAL A 497 -35.92 15.73 3.59
N LYS A 498 -36.60 14.66 4.06
CA LYS A 498 -36.30 13.25 3.71
C LYS A 498 -36.37 12.94 2.21
N LYS A 499 -37.16 13.66 1.43
CA LYS A 499 -37.20 13.48 -0.03
C LYS A 499 -35.92 13.96 -0.73
N GLY A 500 -35.16 14.83 -0.11
CA GLY A 500 -33.93 15.38 -0.65
C GLY A 500 -32.72 15.14 0.26
N LYS A 501 -32.48 13.88 0.63
CA LYS A 501 -31.43 13.45 1.58
C LYS A 501 -30.03 14.00 1.30
N ALA A 502 -29.65 14.13 0.04
CA ALA A 502 -28.35 14.70 -0.35
C ALA A 502 -28.36 16.25 -0.41
N ARG A 503 -29.52 16.89 -0.36
CA ARG A 503 -29.69 18.35 -0.52
C ARG A 503 -29.94 19.04 0.82
N TRP A 504 -31.00 18.64 1.53
CA TRP A 504 -31.48 19.39 2.69
C TRP A 504 -30.65 19.24 3.95
N PRO A 505 -30.26 18.03 4.41
CA PRO A 505 -29.48 17.89 5.63
C PRO A 505 -28.17 18.70 5.60
N PRO A 506 -27.35 18.69 4.54
CA PRO A 506 -26.16 19.54 4.48
C PRO A 506 -26.47 21.04 4.47
N MET A 507 -27.57 21.48 3.80
CA MET A 507 -27.97 22.89 3.79
C MET A 507 -28.44 23.36 5.18
N LEU A 508 -29.25 22.54 5.84
CA LEU A 508 -29.71 22.85 7.20
C LEU A 508 -28.56 22.90 8.20
N MET A 509 -27.64 21.94 8.11
CA MET A 509 -26.44 21.92 8.95
C MET A 509 -25.54 23.16 8.69
N GLY A 510 -25.38 23.56 7.43
CA GLY A 510 -24.58 24.74 7.05
C GLY A 510 -25.17 26.07 7.50
N ASP A 511 -26.47 26.13 7.85
CA ASP A 511 -27.14 27.30 8.39
C ASP A 511 -27.06 27.38 9.95
N MET A 512 -26.55 26.32 10.62
CA MET A 512 -26.45 26.25 12.08
C MET A 512 -25.22 26.99 12.63
N ALA A 513 -25.41 27.66 13.75
CA ALA A 513 -24.29 28.05 14.61
C ALA A 513 -23.73 26.83 15.36
N ASP A 514 -22.51 26.95 15.87
CA ASP A 514 -21.87 25.88 16.66
C ASP A 514 -22.75 25.39 17.83
N THR A 515 -23.43 26.28 18.53
CA THR A 515 -24.32 25.95 19.67
C THR A 515 -25.59 25.24 19.26
N GLU A 516 -25.98 25.27 18.00
CA GLU A 516 -27.22 24.67 17.47
C GLU A 516 -27.01 23.26 16.91
N VAL A 517 -25.75 22.84 16.69
CA VAL A 517 -25.43 21.49 16.21
C VAL A 517 -26.03 20.46 17.16
N PRO A 518 -26.82 19.47 16.65
CA PRO A 518 -27.45 18.45 17.50
C PRO A 518 -26.45 17.76 18.44
N HIS A 519 -26.82 17.55 19.69
CA HIS A 519 -25.91 17.01 20.73
C HIS A 519 -25.31 15.68 20.34
N VAL A 520 -26.06 14.78 19.68
CA VAL A 520 -25.58 13.48 19.20
C VAL A 520 -24.38 13.64 18.25
N ILE A 521 -24.47 14.58 17.31
CA ILE A 521 -23.36 14.90 16.38
C ILE A 521 -22.19 15.51 17.11
N ARG A 522 -22.46 16.46 18.03
CA ARG A 522 -21.44 17.14 18.84
C ARG A 522 -20.66 16.13 19.69
N ASP A 523 -21.36 15.22 20.38
CA ASP A 523 -20.74 14.20 21.23
C ASP A 523 -19.87 13.25 20.40
N LEU A 524 -20.35 12.84 19.21
CA LEU A 524 -19.58 12.04 18.29
C LEU A 524 -18.31 12.78 17.83
N ILE A 525 -18.44 14.04 17.36
CA ILE A 525 -17.28 14.83 16.86
C ILE A 525 -16.28 15.13 17.97
N ASN A 526 -16.72 15.31 19.22
CA ASN A 526 -15.83 15.49 20.36
C ASN A 526 -15.11 14.19 20.77
N SER A 527 -15.64 13.03 20.38
CA SER A 527 -15.03 11.73 20.68
C SER A 527 -13.91 11.34 19.70
N VAL A 528 -13.84 11.95 18.52
CA VAL A 528 -12.85 11.64 17.47
C VAL A 528 -11.52 12.41 17.60
#